data_8db7d97d0acf68a49a57d2071fea98ac
#
_entry.id   8db7d97d0acf68a49a57d2071fea98ac
#
_cell.length_a   1.000
_cell.length_b   1.000
_cell.length_c   1.000
_cell.angle_alpha   90.00
_cell.angle_beta   90.00
_cell.angle_gamma   90.00
#
_symmetry.space_group_name_H-M   'P 1'
#
loop_
_entity.id
_entity.type
_entity.pdbx_description
1 polymer ?
#
loop_
_entity_poly.entity_id
_entity_poly.type
_entity_poly.pdbx_seq_one_letter_code
_entity_poly.pdbx_strand_id
1 'polypeptide(L)'
;MGIIIYMNIHQLTFSPTGGTRRVSKSICKAFDVESNITELCTKKENLKYPDINIDDLVVISMPVYAGRVPALAVERLKGVKANGAKCVIVAVYGNRAYEDALLEMQDVATEFGFQVIAAVAAIAEHSICRMYGAGRPDDEDAKVLASFGLDIINRVNDTQSFEPLVLPGDRPYKQGCSGPYPTANDGCAECGACASECPTGAISFDNLKAVNQEFCIGCMRCVSVCPTQARGIGERLNFLAAHLKPLCSERKENELFI
;
A
#
# COMPACT_ATOMS: atom_id res chain seq x y z
N MET A 1 6.42 0.14 36.64
CA MET A 1 6.86 1.49 36.24
C MET A 1 7.29 1.35 34.82
N GLY A 2 6.33 1.65 33.86
CA GLY A 2 6.60 1.47 32.44
C GLY A 2 7.61 2.51 31.98
N ILE A 3 8.64 2.08 31.28
CA ILE A 3 9.56 2.95 30.56
C ILE A 3 8.73 3.62 29.47
N ILE A 4 8.49 4.93 29.57
CA ILE A 4 7.92 5.73 28.48
C ILE A 4 9.03 5.81 27.44
N ILE A 5 9.01 4.92 26.48
CA ILE A 5 9.87 5.02 25.30
C ILE A 5 9.27 6.14 24.47
N TYR A 6 9.99 7.25 24.30
CA TYR A 6 9.65 8.30 23.33
C TYR A 6 9.97 7.79 21.92
N MET A 7 9.14 6.89 21.44
CA MET A 7 9.25 6.31 20.11
C MET A 7 8.36 7.11 19.15
N ASN A 8 8.93 7.67 18.10
CA ASN A 8 8.12 8.24 17.03
C ASN A 8 7.59 7.12 16.13
N ILE A 9 6.40 7.32 15.58
CA ILE A 9 5.80 6.39 14.64
C ILE A 9 5.74 7.04 13.27
N HIS A 10 6.37 6.40 12.28
CA HIS A 10 6.36 6.84 10.90
C HIS A 10 5.54 5.87 10.04
N GLN A 11 4.55 6.37 9.33
CA GLN A 11 3.81 5.62 8.33
C GLN A 11 4.35 5.97 6.94
N LEU A 12 5.06 5.05 6.30
CA LEU A 12 5.50 5.16 4.91
C LEU A 12 4.48 4.43 4.03
N THR A 13 3.60 5.18 3.38
CA THR A 13 2.42 4.59 2.75
C THR A 13 2.37 4.89 1.26
N PHE A 14 2.30 3.85 0.42
CA PHE A 14 1.98 4.00 -0.99
C PHE A 14 0.48 3.71 -1.19
N SER A 15 -0.35 4.75 -1.30
CA SER A 15 -1.81 4.59 -1.27
C SER A 15 -2.55 5.38 -2.35
N PRO A 16 -2.49 4.97 -3.62
CA PRO A 16 -3.11 5.71 -4.73
C PRO A 16 -4.61 5.93 -4.59
N THR A 17 -5.35 4.95 -4.09
CA THR A 17 -6.81 4.98 -3.95
C THR A 17 -7.30 5.13 -2.50
N GLY A 18 -6.38 5.27 -1.55
CA GLY A 18 -6.70 5.50 -0.13
C GLY A 18 -6.86 4.22 0.72
N GLY A 19 -7.05 3.04 0.12
CA GLY A 19 -7.26 1.77 0.83
C GLY A 19 -6.10 1.42 1.75
N THR A 20 -4.87 1.40 1.22
CA THR A 20 -3.64 1.11 1.97
C THR A 20 -3.47 2.06 3.17
N ARG A 21 -3.75 3.36 2.99
CA ARG A 21 -3.68 4.34 4.08
C ARG A 21 -4.71 4.07 5.18
N ARG A 22 -5.94 3.64 4.83
CA ARG A 22 -6.94 3.29 5.83
C ARG A 22 -6.49 2.11 6.68
N VAL A 23 -5.93 1.06 6.06
CA VAL A 23 -5.35 -0.10 6.76
C VAL A 23 -4.21 0.35 7.70
N SER A 24 -3.23 1.09 7.18
CA SER A 24 -2.11 1.59 7.99
C SER A 24 -2.57 2.38 9.21
N LYS A 25 -3.53 3.30 9.03
CA LYS A 25 -4.11 4.07 10.13
C LYS A 25 -4.83 3.19 11.16
N SER A 26 -5.52 2.13 10.73
CA SER A 26 -6.22 1.22 11.65
C SER A 26 -5.24 0.46 12.54
N ILE A 27 -4.11 0.01 12.01
CA ILE A 27 -3.03 -0.61 12.79
C ILE A 27 -2.42 0.41 13.77
N CYS A 28 -2.05 1.59 13.27
CA CYS A 28 -1.37 2.61 14.07
C CYS A 28 -2.26 3.22 15.17
N LYS A 29 -3.58 3.11 15.05
CA LYS A 29 -4.52 3.62 16.07
C LYS A 29 -4.30 2.96 17.44
N ALA A 30 -3.78 1.75 17.48
CA ALA A 30 -3.50 1.02 18.71
C ALA A 30 -2.26 1.55 19.46
N PHE A 31 -1.40 2.33 18.82
CA PHE A 31 -0.14 2.78 19.41
C PHE A 31 -0.31 3.96 20.40
N ASP A 32 -1.49 4.57 20.43
CA ASP A 32 -1.82 5.73 21.29
C ASP A 32 -0.80 6.90 21.22
N VAL A 33 -0.13 7.02 20.06
CA VAL A 33 0.86 8.05 19.74
C VAL A 33 0.54 8.62 18.38
N GLU A 34 0.69 9.92 18.22
CA GLU A 34 0.53 10.57 16.92
C GLU A 34 1.60 10.05 15.95
N SER A 35 1.19 9.64 14.75
CA SER A 35 2.09 9.10 13.73
C SER A 35 2.26 10.04 12.55
N ASN A 36 3.49 10.19 12.09
CA ASN A 36 3.84 10.99 10.92
C ASN A 36 3.61 10.19 9.63
N ILE A 37 2.78 10.68 8.73
CA ILE A 37 2.46 9.99 7.48
C ILE A 37 3.26 10.60 6.32
N THR A 38 4.06 9.76 5.65
CA THR A 38 4.71 10.08 4.38
C THR A 38 4.02 9.30 3.26
N GLU A 39 3.38 10.02 2.33
CA GLU A 39 2.69 9.42 1.19
C GLU A 39 3.68 9.21 0.03
N LEU A 40 4.12 7.98 -0.15
CA LEU A 40 5.07 7.59 -1.19
C LEU A 40 4.48 7.65 -2.61
N CYS A 41 3.15 7.74 -2.75
CA CYS A 41 2.46 7.90 -4.03
C CYS A 41 2.48 9.34 -4.56
N THR A 42 3.05 10.28 -3.82
CA THR A 42 3.22 11.67 -4.24
C THR A 42 4.19 11.76 -5.43
N LYS A 43 4.06 12.79 -6.28
CA LYS A 43 5.06 13.08 -7.32
C LYS A 43 6.46 13.24 -6.71
N LYS A 44 7.49 12.81 -7.44
CA LYS A 44 8.87 12.74 -6.91
C LYS A 44 9.37 14.08 -6.39
N GLU A 45 9.07 15.15 -7.10
CA GLU A 45 9.47 16.52 -6.74
C GLU A 45 8.82 17.05 -5.45
N ASN A 46 7.70 16.45 -5.04
CA ASN A 46 6.96 16.83 -3.83
C ASN A 46 7.20 15.87 -2.66
N LEU A 47 7.95 14.80 -2.87
CA LEU A 47 8.19 13.79 -1.86
C LEU A 47 9.24 14.28 -0.85
N LYS A 48 8.84 14.30 0.42
CA LYS A 48 9.73 14.63 1.55
C LYS A 48 9.86 13.39 2.42
N TYR A 49 11.08 12.98 2.67
CA TYR A 49 11.36 11.84 3.52
C TYR A 49 11.49 12.26 4.98
N PRO A 50 10.99 11.46 5.94
CA PRO A 50 11.17 11.74 7.37
C PRO A 50 12.60 11.44 7.81
N ASP A 51 13.05 12.11 8.86
CA ASP A 51 14.23 11.70 9.62
C ASP A 51 13.80 10.57 10.57
N ILE A 52 14.38 9.40 10.37
CA ILE A 52 14.09 8.20 11.16
C ILE A 52 15.29 7.88 12.05
N ASN A 53 15.05 7.62 13.32
CA ASN A 53 16.05 7.19 14.28
C ASN A 53 15.92 5.68 14.56
N ILE A 54 16.97 5.08 15.09
CA ILE A 54 17.02 3.64 15.41
C ILE A 54 15.93 3.21 16.39
N ASP A 55 15.49 4.11 17.27
CA ASP A 55 14.46 3.83 18.28
C ASP A 55 13.02 4.09 17.77
N ASP A 56 12.86 4.58 16.54
CA ASP A 56 11.55 4.82 15.95
C ASP A 56 10.92 3.52 15.41
N LEU A 57 9.60 3.48 15.34
CA LEU A 57 8.85 2.42 14.67
C LEU A 57 8.33 2.91 13.31
N VAL A 58 8.59 2.14 12.27
CA VAL A 58 8.18 2.45 10.92
C VAL A 58 7.14 1.45 10.42
N VAL A 59 5.98 1.93 9.98
CA VAL A 59 4.94 1.11 9.35
C VAL A 59 4.99 1.34 7.84
N ILE A 60 5.51 0.37 7.10
CA ILE A 60 5.66 0.41 5.64
C ILE A 60 4.46 -0.29 5.00
N SER A 61 3.57 0.46 4.37
CA SER A 61 2.34 -0.07 3.82
C SER A 61 2.27 0.12 2.30
N MET A 62 2.12 -0.99 1.57
CA MET A 62 2.08 -0.99 0.11
C MET A 62 0.89 -1.81 -0.42
N PRO A 63 0.28 -1.42 -1.56
CA PRO A 63 -0.73 -2.24 -2.20
C PRO A 63 -0.09 -3.42 -2.94
N VAL A 64 -0.88 -4.46 -3.15
CA VAL A 64 -0.47 -5.63 -3.94
C VAL A 64 -1.02 -5.53 -5.35
N TYR A 65 -0.13 -5.53 -6.34
CA TYR A 65 -0.47 -5.54 -7.76
C TYR A 65 0.00 -6.85 -8.41
N ALA A 66 -0.97 -7.70 -8.78
CA ALA A 66 -0.70 -9.02 -9.36
C ALA A 66 0.24 -9.91 -8.51
N GLY A 67 0.13 -9.81 -7.18
CA GLY A 67 0.91 -10.63 -6.24
C GLY A 67 2.30 -10.07 -5.89
N ARG A 68 2.62 -8.87 -6.35
CA ARG A 68 3.88 -8.15 -6.12
C ARG A 68 3.60 -6.76 -5.56
N VAL A 69 4.60 -6.13 -4.96
CA VAL A 69 4.52 -4.70 -4.63
C VAL A 69 4.84 -3.83 -5.86
N PRO A 70 4.27 -2.60 -5.98
CA PRO A 70 4.59 -1.74 -7.11
C PRO A 70 6.07 -1.34 -7.12
N ALA A 71 6.76 -1.50 -8.25
CA ALA A 71 8.17 -1.12 -8.38
C ALA A 71 8.42 0.36 -8.01
N LEU A 72 7.47 1.24 -8.32
CA LEU A 72 7.55 2.65 -7.91
C LEU A 72 7.53 2.82 -6.38
N ALA A 73 6.78 2.00 -5.65
CA ALA A 73 6.76 2.06 -4.19
C ALA A 73 8.11 1.66 -3.60
N VAL A 74 8.74 0.62 -4.18
CA VAL A 74 10.10 0.19 -3.82
C VAL A 74 11.13 1.28 -4.13
N GLU A 75 11.07 1.88 -5.33
CA GLU A 75 11.94 3.00 -5.71
C GLU A 75 11.83 4.17 -4.72
N ARG A 76 10.61 4.50 -4.29
CA ARG A 76 10.39 5.59 -3.34
C ARG A 76 10.91 5.24 -1.94
N LEU A 77 10.69 4.00 -1.49
CA LEU A 77 11.20 3.54 -0.20
C LEU A 77 12.73 3.59 -0.13
N LYS A 78 13.44 3.33 -1.22
CA LYS A 78 14.90 3.42 -1.30
C LYS A 78 15.47 4.81 -0.92
N GLY A 79 14.67 5.86 -1.05
CA GLY A 79 15.07 7.21 -0.64
C GLY A 79 15.02 7.47 0.88
N VAL A 80 14.46 6.54 1.65
CA VAL A 80 14.34 6.64 3.11
C VAL A 80 15.61 6.09 3.77
N LYS A 81 16.16 6.83 4.71
CA LYS A 81 17.27 6.36 5.56
C LYS A 81 16.68 5.61 6.74
N ALA A 82 16.81 4.28 6.75
CA ALA A 82 16.22 3.43 7.77
C ALA A 82 16.95 3.50 9.13
N ASN A 83 18.28 3.73 9.13
CA ASN A 83 19.14 3.82 10.32
C ASN A 83 19.00 2.65 11.31
N GLY A 84 18.61 1.45 10.85
CA GLY A 84 18.39 0.29 11.69
C GLY A 84 17.05 0.28 12.44
N ALA A 85 16.14 1.21 12.13
CA ALA A 85 14.84 1.28 12.81
C ALA A 85 14.02 0.01 12.62
N LYS A 86 13.25 -0.36 13.65
CA LYS A 86 12.28 -1.45 13.59
C LYS A 86 11.16 -1.09 12.62
N CYS A 87 10.71 -2.06 11.81
CA CYS A 87 9.59 -1.81 10.93
C CYS A 87 8.57 -2.95 10.92
N VAL A 88 7.33 -2.56 10.61
CA VAL A 88 6.21 -3.43 10.29
C VAL A 88 5.93 -3.28 8.80
N ILE A 89 5.89 -4.38 8.06
CA ILE A 89 5.53 -4.38 6.65
C ILE A 89 4.05 -4.77 6.50
N VAL A 90 3.31 -4.05 5.65
CA VAL A 90 1.87 -4.22 5.47
C VAL A 90 1.54 -4.32 3.98
N ALA A 91 1.25 -5.53 3.52
CA ALA A 91 0.77 -5.78 2.16
C ALA A 91 -0.76 -5.68 2.10
N VAL A 92 -1.29 -4.73 1.33
CA VAL A 92 -2.73 -4.47 1.24
C VAL A 92 -3.26 -4.89 -0.12
N TYR A 93 -4.20 -5.84 -0.12
CA TYR A 93 -4.70 -6.45 -1.35
C TYR A 93 -6.22 -6.39 -1.49
N GLY A 94 -6.68 -6.47 -2.75
CA GLY A 94 -8.09 -6.35 -3.13
C GLY A 94 -8.85 -7.68 -3.08
N ASN A 95 -8.78 -8.43 -1.99
CA ASN A 95 -9.51 -9.67 -1.75
C ASN A 95 -9.16 -10.87 -2.69
N ARG A 96 -8.13 -10.74 -3.56
CA ARG A 96 -7.70 -11.85 -4.42
C ARG A 96 -6.65 -12.73 -3.71
N ALA A 97 -5.41 -12.28 -3.66
CA ALA A 97 -4.26 -12.89 -2.98
C ALA A 97 -3.12 -11.86 -2.92
N TYR A 98 -2.22 -12.01 -1.97
CA TYR A 98 -1.02 -11.19 -1.86
C TYR A 98 0.25 -11.90 -2.35
N GLU A 99 0.21 -13.22 -2.55
CA GLU A 99 1.26 -14.06 -3.14
C GLU A 99 2.66 -13.72 -2.60
N ASP A 100 3.60 -13.22 -3.43
CA ASP A 100 4.98 -12.95 -3.03
C ASP A 100 5.17 -11.58 -2.36
N ALA A 101 4.12 -10.75 -2.26
CA ALA A 101 4.26 -9.34 -1.86
C ALA A 101 4.84 -9.15 -0.46
N LEU A 102 4.45 -9.97 0.54
CA LEU A 102 5.01 -9.86 1.89
C LEU A 102 6.49 -10.26 1.93
N LEU A 103 6.82 -11.34 1.25
CA LEU A 103 8.20 -11.82 1.16
C LEU A 103 9.10 -10.79 0.45
N GLU A 104 8.62 -10.20 -0.66
CA GLU A 104 9.29 -9.12 -1.36
C GLU A 104 9.47 -7.88 -0.46
N MET A 105 8.45 -7.50 0.30
CA MET A 105 8.55 -6.37 1.23
C MET A 105 9.59 -6.61 2.32
N GLN A 106 9.68 -7.83 2.87
CA GLN A 106 10.70 -8.19 3.86
C GLN A 106 12.11 -8.04 3.29
N ASP A 107 12.36 -8.60 2.10
CA ASP A 107 13.67 -8.53 1.46
C ASP A 107 14.06 -7.08 1.16
N VAL A 108 13.14 -6.29 0.59
CA VAL A 108 13.37 -4.88 0.28
C VAL A 108 13.60 -4.04 1.54
N ALA A 109 12.79 -4.21 2.58
CA ALA A 109 12.96 -3.47 3.83
C ALA A 109 14.28 -3.80 4.52
N THR A 110 14.66 -5.07 4.52
CA THR A 110 15.95 -5.53 5.08
C THR A 110 17.14 -5.00 4.27
N GLU A 111 17.07 -5.05 2.93
CA GLU A 111 18.10 -4.47 2.04
C GLU A 111 18.30 -2.97 2.28
N PHE A 112 17.22 -2.26 2.57
CA PHE A 112 17.27 -0.81 2.84
C PHE A 112 17.62 -0.46 4.29
N GLY A 113 17.95 -1.46 5.12
CA GLY A 113 18.49 -1.30 6.46
C GLY A 113 17.44 -1.18 7.57
N PHE A 114 16.19 -1.56 7.33
CA PHE A 114 15.18 -1.72 8.36
C PHE A 114 15.27 -3.08 9.04
N GLN A 115 14.86 -3.15 10.31
CA GLN A 115 14.66 -4.39 11.03
C GLN A 115 13.19 -4.80 11.00
N VAL A 116 12.82 -5.78 10.17
CA VAL A 116 11.43 -6.25 10.06
C VAL A 116 11.06 -7.07 11.29
N ILE A 117 10.10 -6.59 12.08
CA ILE A 117 9.67 -7.24 13.33
C ILE A 117 8.29 -7.88 13.24
N ALA A 118 7.47 -7.43 12.31
CA ALA A 118 6.13 -7.97 12.07
C ALA A 118 5.72 -7.74 10.60
N ALA A 119 4.81 -8.58 10.11
CA ALA A 119 4.22 -8.43 8.80
C ALA A 119 2.69 -8.61 8.86
N VAL A 120 1.96 -7.83 8.05
CA VAL A 120 0.51 -7.90 7.98
C VAL A 120 0.07 -8.06 6.52
N ALA A 121 -0.78 -9.05 6.24
CA ALA A 121 -1.58 -9.11 5.02
C ALA A 121 -2.98 -8.58 5.32
N ALA A 122 -3.41 -7.50 4.68
CA ALA A 122 -4.68 -6.86 4.97
C ALA A 122 -5.51 -6.59 3.72
N ILE A 123 -6.84 -6.63 3.88
CA ILE A 123 -7.77 -6.45 2.78
C ILE A 123 -8.24 -4.99 2.71
N ALA A 124 -8.30 -4.47 1.49
CA ALA A 124 -9.00 -3.24 1.17
C ALA A 124 -9.85 -3.43 -0.09
N GLU A 125 -10.75 -2.48 -0.36
CA GLU A 125 -11.51 -2.46 -1.60
C GLU A 125 -10.57 -2.57 -2.81
N HIS A 126 -10.89 -3.46 -3.75
CA HIS A 126 -10.07 -3.69 -4.93
C HIS A 126 -10.02 -2.43 -5.82
N SER A 127 -8.83 -1.92 -6.07
CA SER A 127 -8.63 -0.61 -6.72
C SER A 127 -9.27 -0.47 -8.12
N ILE A 128 -9.44 -1.58 -8.84
CA ILE A 128 -10.01 -1.62 -10.20
C ILE A 128 -11.46 -2.11 -10.15
N CYS A 129 -11.70 -3.31 -9.62
CA CYS A 129 -13.02 -3.93 -9.53
C CYS A 129 -13.61 -3.71 -8.14
N ARG A 130 -14.08 -2.50 -7.87
CA ARG A 130 -14.49 -2.01 -6.56
C ARG A 130 -15.63 -2.78 -5.90
N MET A 131 -16.33 -3.64 -6.66
CA MET A 131 -17.31 -4.58 -6.09
C MET A 131 -16.67 -5.68 -5.22
N TYR A 132 -15.36 -5.96 -5.38
CA TYR A 132 -14.65 -6.92 -4.54
C TYR A 132 -13.99 -6.24 -3.35
N GLY A 133 -14.23 -6.79 -2.16
CA GLY A 133 -13.82 -6.16 -0.91
C GLY A 133 -14.45 -4.77 -0.72
N ALA A 134 -15.63 -4.52 -1.29
CA ALA A 134 -16.30 -3.23 -1.26
C ALA A 134 -16.45 -2.71 0.18
N GLY A 135 -16.08 -1.45 0.40
CA GLY A 135 -16.13 -0.79 1.70
C GLY A 135 -15.01 -1.18 2.67
N ARG A 136 -14.19 -2.18 2.36
CA ARG A 136 -13.08 -2.60 3.24
C ARG A 136 -11.87 -1.62 3.18
N PRO A 137 -11.12 -1.49 4.31
CA PRO A 137 -11.39 -2.05 5.63
C PRO A 137 -12.69 -1.49 6.23
N ASP A 138 -13.55 -2.36 6.73
CA ASP A 138 -14.78 -2.04 7.46
C ASP A 138 -14.53 -1.99 8.99
N ASP A 139 -15.59 -1.85 9.79
CA ASP A 139 -15.48 -1.74 11.25
C ASP A 139 -14.94 -3.04 11.90
N GLU A 140 -15.21 -4.21 11.30
CA GLU A 140 -14.67 -5.49 11.75
C GLU A 140 -13.18 -5.57 11.46
N ASP A 141 -12.77 -5.24 10.23
CA ASP A 141 -11.36 -5.11 9.86
C ASP A 141 -10.62 -4.13 10.77
N ALA A 142 -11.23 -2.99 11.06
CA ALA A 142 -10.62 -1.97 11.91
C ALA A 142 -10.35 -2.47 13.33
N LYS A 143 -11.23 -3.30 13.89
CA LYS A 143 -11.01 -3.94 15.21
C LYS A 143 -9.88 -4.96 15.16
N VAL A 144 -9.86 -5.83 14.13
CA VAL A 144 -8.80 -6.82 13.94
C VAL A 144 -7.46 -6.15 13.72
N LEU A 145 -7.39 -5.14 12.86
CA LEU A 145 -6.15 -4.39 12.59
C LEU A 145 -5.65 -3.63 13.83
N ALA A 146 -6.54 -3.12 14.67
CA ALA A 146 -6.17 -2.51 15.93
C ALA A 146 -5.63 -3.55 16.94
N SER A 147 -6.19 -4.77 16.99
CA SER A 147 -5.63 -5.84 17.83
C SER A 147 -4.23 -6.25 17.36
N PHE A 148 -3.99 -6.33 16.04
CA PHE A 148 -2.65 -6.53 15.49
C PHE A 148 -1.68 -5.43 15.93
N GLY A 149 -2.14 -4.17 15.98
CA GLY A 149 -1.34 -3.06 16.49
C GLY A 149 -0.90 -3.27 17.94
N LEU A 150 -1.77 -3.81 18.82
CA LEU A 150 -1.42 -4.15 20.21
C LEU A 150 -0.37 -5.28 20.28
N ASP A 151 -0.50 -6.31 19.47
CA ASP A 151 0.46 -7.41 19.40
C ASP A 151 1.83 -6.92 18.90
N ILE A 152 1.83 -6.02 17.90
CA ILE A 152 3.03 -5.37 17.37
C ILE A 152 3.74 -4.55 18.44
N ILE A 153 3.01 -3.74 19.24
CA ILE A 153 3.64 -2.92 20.29
C ILE A 153 4.26 -3.81 21.38
N ASN A 154 3.63 -4.93 21.71
CA ASN A 154 4.20 -5.92 22.63
C ASN A 154 5.51 -6.49 22.05
N ARG A 155 5.54 -6.79 20.77
CA ARG A 155 6.74 -7.27 20.07
C ARG A 155 7.85 -6.22 20.03
N VAL A 156 7.53 -4.93 19.83
CA VAL A 156 8.52 -3.83 19.86
C VAL A 156 9.24 -3.77 21.21
N ASN A 157 8.52 -4.00 22.29
CA ASN A 157 9.04 -3.96 23.65
C ASN A 157 9.89 -5.20 24.02
N ASP A 158 9.83 -6.26 23.20
CA ASP A 158 10.73 -7.40 23.33
C ASP A 158 12.12 -6.99 22.82
N THR A 159 13.09 -6.95 23.70
CA THR A 159 14.45 -6.46 23.44
C THR A 159 15.36 -7.47 22.76
N GLN A 160 14.87 -8.65 22.42
CA GLN A 160 15.65 -9.70 21.79
C GLN A 160 15.89 -9.40 20.31
N SER A 161 16.94 -10.01 19.75
CA SER A 161 17.18 -9.98 18.30
C SER A 161 16.02 -10.67 17.57
N PHE A 162 15.56 -10.04 16.47
CA PHE A 162 14.50 -10.61 15.66
C PHE A 162 15.10 -11.42 14.51
N GLU A 163 14.77 -12.70 14.49
CA GLU A 163 15.04 -13.53 13.32
C GLU A 163 14.09 -13.13 12.16
N PRO A 164 14.52 -13.30 10.89
CA PRO A 164 13.64 -13.07 9.76
C PRO A 164 12.34 -13.84 9.87
N LEU A 165 11.21 -13.19 9.57
CA LEU A 165 9.91 -13.83 9.62
C LEU A 165 9.79 -14.89 8.53
N VAL A 166 9.09 -15.98 8.84
CA VAL A 166 8.68 -16.98 7.86
C VAL A 166 7.39 -16.50 7.19
N LEU A 167 7.51 -15.96 5.99
CA LEU A 167 6.40 -15.34 5.26
C LEU A 167 6.01 -16.18 4.04
N PRO A 168 4.72 -16.16 3.66
CA PRO A 168 4.27 -16.74 2.40
C PRO A 168 4.91 -16.06 1.19
N GLY A 169 5.16 -16.85 0.14
CA GLY A 169 5.74 -16.41 -1.12
C GLY A 169 6.91 -17.30 -1.55
N ASP A 170 7.31 -17.16 -2.79
CA ASP A 170 8.37 -17.94 -3.40
C ASP A 170 9.49 -17.04 -3.93
N ARG A 171 10.74 -17.58 -3.97
CA ARG A 171 11.86 -16.98 -4.67
C ARG A 171 12.36 -17.96 -5.77
N PRO A 172 12.54 -17.52 -7.02
CA PRO A 172 12.34 -16.14 -7.51
C PRO A 172 10.86 -15.74 -7.52
N TYR A 173 10.59 -14.46 -7.24
CA TYR A 173 9.22 -13.94 -7.26
C TYR A 173 8.55 -14.13 -8.61
N LYS A 174 7.24 -14.31 -8.60
CA LYS A 174 6.46 -14.34 -9.84
C LYS A 174 6.66 -13.06 -10.67
N GLN A 175 6.49 -13.18 -11.96
CA GLN A 175 6.52 -12.01 -12.82
C GLN A 175 5.30 -11.12 -12.54
N GLY A 176 5.54 -9.85 -12.22
CA GLY A 176 4.49 -8.85 -12.10
C GLY A 176 3.87 -8.53 -13.47
N CYS A 177 2.67 -8.00 -13.46
CA CYS A 177 2.04 -7.47 -14.66
C CYS A 177 1.62 -6.02 -14.46
N SER A 178 1.67 -5.24 -15.55
CA SER A 178 1.03 -3.93 -15.59
C SER A 178 -0.48 -4.12 -15.65
N GLY A 179 -1.22 -3.37 -14.83
CA GLY A 179 -2.67 -3.37 -14.87
C GLY A 179 -3.23 -2.70 -16.13
N PRO A 180 -4.56 -2.68 -16.29
CA PRO A 180 -5.19 -1.95 -17.37
C PRO A 180 -4.95 -0.44 -17.21
N TYR A 181 -4.78 0.25 -18.32
CA TYR A 181 -4.57 1.71 -18.35
C TYR A 181 -5.90 2.45 -18.40
N PRO A 182 -6.22 3.33 -17.42
CA PRO A 182 -7.46 4.10 -17.43
C PRO A 182 -7.38 5.25 -18.42
N THR A 183 -8.42 5.39 -19.25
CA THR A 183 -8.61 6.52 -20.16
C THR A 183 -9.82 7.35 -19.73
N ALA A 184 -9.96 8.58 -20.23
CA ALA A 184 -11.15 9.37 -20.00
C ALA A 184 -12.15 9.21 -21.16
N ASN A 185 -13.45 9.21 -20.83
CA ASN A 185 -14.56 9.27 -21.77
C ASN A 185 -14.97 10.73 -22.05
N ASP A 186 -16.03 10.92 -22.83
CA ASP A 186 -16.52 12.25 -23.23
C ASP A 186 -17.08 13.10 -22.08
N GLY A 187 -17.35 12.52 -20.91
CA GLY A 187 -17.71 13.25 -19.69
C GLY A 187 -16.52 13.95 -19.01
N CYS A 188 -15.33 13.94 -19.61
CA CYS A 188 -14.16 14.60 -19.08
C CYS A 188 -14.31 16.13 -19.08
N ALA A 189 -14.29 16.75 -17.90
CA ALA A 189 -14.34 18.20 -17.74
C ALA A 189 -12.97 18.90 -17.95
N GLU A 190 -11.94 18.18 -18.36
CA GLU A 190 -10.58 18.67 -18.61
C GLU A 190 -9.96 19.47 -17.44
N CYS A 191 -10.35 19.14 -16.20
CA CYS A 191 -9.95 19.88 -14.99
C CYS A 191 -8.48 19.67 -14.56
N GLY A 192 -7.74 18.74 -15.17
CA GLY A 192 -6.33 18.48 -14.91
C GLY A 192 -6.03 17.68 -13.63
N ALA A 193 -7.01 17.37 -12.76
CA ALA A 193 -6.77 16.65 -11.49
C ALA A 193 -6.00 15.34 -11.67
N CYS A 194 -6.33 14.55 -12.70
CA CYS A 194 -5.67 13.28 -13.00
C CYS A 194 -4.20 13.44 -13.39
N ALA A 195 -3.84 14.50 -14.12
CA ALA A 195 -2.46 14.80 -14.51
C ALA A 195 -1.66 15.34 -13.32
N SER A 196 -2.28 16.21 -12.52
CA SER A 196 -1.69 16.75 -11.29
C SER A 196 -1.32 15.65 -10.28
N GLU A 197 -2.21 14.68 -10.10
CA GLU A 197 -2.12 13.62 -9.09
C GLU A 197 -1.42 12.33 -9.58
N CYS A 198 -1.01 12.27 -10.85
CA CYS A 198 -0.36 11.08 -11.39
C CYS A 198 1.07 10.93 -10.82
N PRO A 199 1.38 9.85 -10.07
CA PRO A 199 2.68 9.70 -9.42
C PRO A 199 3.84 9.51 -10.39
N THR A 200 3.54 9.08 -11.62
CA THR A 200 4.53 8.81 -12.68
C THR A 200 4.52 9.86 -13.81
N GLY A 201 3.58 10.82 -13.76
CA GLY A 201 3.41 11.76 -14.87
C GLY A 201 2.88 11.13 -16.17
N ALA A 202 2.26 9.95 -16.11
CA ALA A 202 1.73 9.24 -17.29
C ALA A 202 0.57 9.96 -18.01
N ILE A 203 0.04 11.04 -17.44
CA ILE A 203 -1.03 11.86 -18.02
C ILE A 203 -0.49 13.27 -18.24
N SER A 204 -0.44 13.72 -19.51
CA SER A 204 -0.04 15.08 -19.86
C SER A 204 -1.18 16.06 -19.69
N PHE A 205 -0.86 17.32 -19.33
CA PHE A 205 -1.81 18.42 -19.37
C PHE A 205 -2.23 18.80 -20.81
N ASP A 206 -1.40 18.46 -21.81
CA ASP A 206 -1.72 18.72 -23.23
C ASP A 206 -2.75 17.73 -23.79
N ASN A 207 -2.89 16.55 -23.16
CA ASN A 207 -3.87 15.53 -23.53
C ASN A 207 -4.38 14.77 -22.30
N LEU A 208 -5.35 15.35 -21.64
CA LEU A 208 -5.92 14.78 -20.39
C LEU A 208 -6.73 13.50 -20.63
N LYS A 209 -7.17 13.21 -21.85
CA LYS A 209 -7.95 12.00 -22.16
C LYS A 209 -7.09 10.77 -22.32
N ALA A 210 -5.87 10.92 -22.82
CA ALA A 210 -4.93 9.82 -23.03
C ALA A 210 -4.12 9.47 -21.77
N VAL A 211 -3.39 8.37 -21.86
CA VAL A 211 -2.39 7.94 -20.88
C VAL A 211 -1.17 7.35 -21.60
N ASN A 212 0.01 7.75 -21.20
CA ASN A 212 1.23 7.09 -21.66
C ASN A 212 1.36 5.74 -20.96
N GLN A 213 1.24 4.65 -21.73
CA GLN A 213 1.24 3.28 -21.20
C GLN A 213 2.58 2.85 -20.65
N GLU A 214 3.70 3.39 -21.13
CA GLU A 214 5.05 3.07 -20.66
C GLU A 214 5.29 3.56 -19.23
N PHE A 215 4.67 4.69 -18.86
CA PHE A 215 4.80 5.27 -17.52
C PHE A 215 3.66 4.88 -16.59
N CYS A 216 2.54 4.37 -17.11
CA CYS A 216 1.38 4.05 -16.30
C CYS A 216 1.56 2.73 -15.55
N ILE A 217 1.50 2.78 -14.22
CA ILE A 217 1.58 1.60 -13.33
C ILE A 217 0.21 1.00 -12.98
N GLY A 218 -0.88 1.44 -13.61
CA GLY A 218 -2.23 0.93 -13.36
C GLY A 218 -2.77 1.18 -11.93
N CYS A 219 -2.26 2.18 -11.21
CA CYS A 219 -2.57 2.42 -9.80
C CYS A 219 -3.97 2.97 -9.51
N MET A 220 -4.73 3.35 -10.50
CA MET A 220 -6.09 3.93 -10.40
C MET A 220 -6.17 5.27 -9.64
N ARG A 221 -5.06 5.95 -9.36
CA ARG A 221 -5.08 7.27 -8.69
C ARG A 221 -5.91 8.27 -9.51
N CYS A 222 -5.70 8.33 -10.81
CA CYS A 222 -6.42 9.22 -11.72
C CYS A 222 -7.93 8.93 -11.78
N VAL A 223 -8.35 7.68 -11.53
CA VAL A 223 -9.76 7.28 -11.42
C VAL A 223 -10.34 7.78 -10.10
N SER A 224 -9.62 7.59 -9.00
CA SER A 224 -10.10 7.95 -7.65
C SER A 224 -10.22 9.47 -7.43
N VAL A 225 -9.44 10.28 -8.15
CA VAL A 225 -9.47 11.76 -8.02
C VAL A 225 -10.30 12.45 -9.08
N CYS A 226 -10.90 11.72 -10.01
CA CYS A 226 -11.69 12.30 -11.09
C CYS A 226 -13.05 12.81 -10.57
N PRO A 227 -13.32 14.11 -10.53
CA PRO A 227 -14.55 14.65 -9.95
C PRO A 227 -15.80 14.31 -10.77
N THR A 228 -15.66 14.12 -12.07
CA THR A 228 -16.76 13.75 -12.98
C THR A 228 -16.87 12.25 -13.20
N GLN A 229 -16.00 11.43 -12.59
CA GLN A 229 -15.92 9.97 -12.77
C GLN A 229 -15.74 9.56 -14.24
N ALA A 230 -15.22 10.45 -15.09
CA ALA A 230 -15.01 10.22 -16.50
C ALA A 230 -13.84 9.25 -16.80
N ARG A 231 -12.95 9.00 -15.81
CA ARG A 231 -11.83 8.08 -16.01
C ARG A 231 -12.15 6.66 -15.56
N GLY A 232 -11.71 5.69 -16.36
CA GLY A 232 -11.89 4.28 -16.06
C GLY A 232 -11.25 3.39 -17.11
N ILE A 233 -11.45 2.10 -16.99
CA ILE A 233 -10.93 1.10 -17.94
C ILE A 233 -11.98 0.68 -18.99
N GLY A 234 -13.14 1.33 -19.00
CA GLY A 234 -14.23 1.08 -19.95
C GLY A 234 -14.77 -0.36 -19.85
N GLU A 235 -15.13 -0.94 -20.99
CA GLU A 235 -15.70 -2.29 -21.07
C GLU A 235 -14.79 -3.40 -20.52
N ARG A 236 -13.48 -3.16 -20.48
CA ARG A 236 -12.51 -4.08 -19.85
C ARG A 236 -12.81 -4.36 -18.38
N LEU A 237 -13.56 -3.46 -17.71
CA LEU A 237 -13.98 -3.68 -16.32
C LEU A 237 -14.85 -4.92 -16.16
N ASN A 238 -15.83 -5.12 -17.06
CA ASN A 238 -16.73 -6.27 -17.00
C ASN A 238 -15.98 -7.58 -17.20
N PHE A 239 -15.06 -7.60 -18.18
CA PHE A 239 -14.22 -8.77 -18.43
C PHE A 239 -13.33 -9.10 -17.23
N LEU A 240 -12.65 -8.09 -16.67
CA LEU A 240 -11.79 -8.28 -15.51
C LEU A 240 -12.59 -8.71 -14.27
N ALA A 241 -13.76 -8.12 -14.04
CA ALA A 241 -14.64 -8.48 -12.94
C ALA A 241 -15.10 -9.94 -13.04
N ALA A 242 -15.51 -10.40 -14.24
CA ALA A 242 -15.89 -11.79 -14.46
C ALA A 242 -14.71 -12.76 -14.21
N HIS A 243 -13.51 -12.40 -14.65
CA HIS A 243 -12.29 -13.19 -14.40
C HIS A 243 -11.95 -13.29 -12.91
N LEU A 244 -12.10 -12.20 -12.17
CA LEU A 244 -11.78 -12.13 -10.73
C LEU A 244 -12.86 -12.75 -9.84
N LYS A 245 -14.08 -12.92 -10.33
CA LYS A 245 -15.20 -13.42 -9.54
C LYS A 245 -14.89 -14.70 -8.73
N PRO A 246 -14.35 -15.79 -9.32
CA PRO A 246 -14.07 -17.00 -8.56
C PRO A 246 -12.98 -16.84 -7.49
N LEU A 247 -12.15 -15.79 -7.58
CA LEU A 247 -11.00 -15.55 -6.71
C LEU A 247 -11.29 -14.54 -5.59
N CYS A 248 -12.28 -13.66 -5.79
CA CYS A 248 -12.52 -12.51 -4.95
C CYS A 248 -13.91 -12.47 -4.29
N SER A 249 -14.80 -13.46 -4.55
CA SER A 249 -16.18 -13.42 -4.06
C SER A 249 -16.31 -13.75 -2.57
N GLU A 250 -15.43 -14.58 -2.03
CA GLU A 250 -15.45 -14.93 -0.62
C GLU A 250 -14.71 -13.88 0.21
N ARG A 251 -15.25 -13.56 1.39
CA ARG A 251 -14.57 -12.70 2.34
C ARG A 251 -13.29 -13.39 2.83
N LYS A 252 -12.16 -12.72 2.72
CA LYS A 252 -10.89 -13.16 3.29
C LYS A 252 -10.58 -12.35 4.54
N GLU A 253 -9.76 -12.93 5.42
CA GLU A 253 -9.42 -12.32 6.70
C GLU A 253 -8.04 -11.65 6.63
N ASN A 254 -7.83 -10.70 7.54
CA ASN A 254 -6.51 -10.09 7.73
C ASN A 254 -5.61 -11.06 8.49
N GLU A 255 -4.32 -11.04 8.22
CA GLU A 255 -3.33 -11.96 8.78
C GLU A 255 -2.17 -11.18 9.40
N LEU A 256 -1.68 -11.63 10.57
CA LEU A 256 -0.51 -11.10 11.26
C LEU A 256 0.57 -12.20 11.37
N PHE A 257 1.81 -11.82 11.10
CA PHE A 257 3.03 -12.64 11.23
C PHE A 257 4.00 -11.94 12.19
N ILE A 258 4.34 -12.59 13.27
CA ILE A 258 5.24 -12.10 14.34
C ILE A 258 6.15 -13.20 14.88
#